data_20c2f6f967428db5e3e10ec8abe71ec1
#
_entry.id   20c2f6f967428db5e3e10ec8abe71ec1
#
_cell.length_a   1.000
_cell.length_b   1.000
_cell.length_c   1.000
_cell.angle_alpha   90.00
_cell.angle_beta   90.00
_cell.angle_gamma   90.00
#
_symmetry.space_group_name_H-M   'P 1'
#
loop_
_entity.id
_entity.type
_entity.pdbx_description
1 polymer ?
#
loop_
_entity_poly.entity_id
_entity_poly.type
_entity_poly.pdbx_seq_one_letter_code
_entity_poly.pdbx_strand_id
1 'polypeptide(L)'
;HPAIPSEDGVSVRGETIIAKKGKELARLNGRGFIYDNEKKEYYAKYDGKITYRDDRLQIESELIIEGDVSFTTGDVTFQNDIHVRGNVLTGVKVISERGSIIVDGYVESAVLKAKKDIVLKNGMQGNGKGYLEAGGNVTGKFFEQVQIKAVNDVNANAIMNSDIECGQDVIVSGKYGIIIGG
;
A
#
# COMPACT_ATOMS: atom_id res chain seq x y z
N HIS A 1 4.00 13.08 -26.32
CA HIS A 1 3.40 13.42 -27.63
C HIS A 1 4.18 12.72 -28.74
N PRO A 2 3.52 12.22 -29.79
CA PRO A 2 4.19 11.68 -30.97
C PRO A 2 5.07 12.78 -31.59
N ALA A 3 6.16 12.36 -32.25
CA ALA A 3 7.03 13.30 -32.96
C ALA A 3 6.23 14.00 -34.06
N ILE A 4 6.35 15.33 -34.11
CA ILE A 4 5.75 16.12 -35.21
C ILE A 4 6.57 15.81 -36.47
N PRO A 5 5.95 15.44 -37.59
CA PRO A 5 6.65 15.25 -38.84
C PRO A 5 7.42 16.53 -39.22
N SER A 6 8.65 16.37 -39.59
CA SER A 6 9.45 17.50 -40.11
C SER A 6 9.06 17.74 -41.58
N GLU A 7 8.99 19.00 -41.98
CA GLU A 7 8.72 19.39 -43.37
C GLU A 7 10.04 19.80 -44.07
N ASP A 8 10.16 19.44 -45.35
CA ASP A 8 11.29 19.81 -46.14
C ASP A 8 11.33 21.33 -46.38
N GLY A 9 12.50 21.92 -46.25
CA GLY A 9 12.71 23.34 -46.49
C GLY A 9 13.17 23.58 -47.93
N VAL A 10 13.13 24.86 -48.33
CA VAL A 10 13.69 25.29 -49.64
C VAL A 10 14.80 26.29 -49.37
N SER A 11 15.98 26.10 -49.98
CA SER A 11 17.10 27.01 -49.87
C SER A 11 16.82 28.31 -50.67
N VAL A 12 17.56 29.36 -50.38
CA VAL A 12 17.48 30.64 -51.16
C VAL A 12 17.81 30.49 -52.65
N ARG A 13 18.34 29.33 -53.03
CA ARG A 13 18.66 28.99 -54.43
C ARG A 13 17.59 28.10 -55.07
N GLY A 14 16.47 27.81 -54.34
CA GLY A 14 15.39 26.94 -54.82
C GLY A 14 15.67 25.45 -54.68
N GLU A 15 16.73 25.04 -53.96
CA GLU A 15 17.06 23.63 -53.73
C GLU A 15 16.28 23.09 -52.53
N THR A 16 15.73 21.87 -52.62
CA THR A 16 15.04 21.23 -51.52
C THR A 16 16.02 20.80 -50.45
N ILE A 17 15.82 21.26 -49.20
CA ILE A 17 16.55 20.83 -48.02
C ILE A 17 15.71 19.75 -47.34
N ILE A 18 16.14 18.49 -47.46
CA ILE A 18 15.45 17.36 -46.89
C ILE A 18 15.48 17.45 -45.36
N ALA A 19 14.32 17.47 -44.75
CA ALA A 19 14.19 17.48 -43.30
C ALA A 19 14.69 16.16 -42.68
N LYS A 20 15.41 16.25 -41.56
CA LYS A 20 15.77 15.04 -40.79
C LYS A 20 14.52 14.52 -40.10
N LYS A 21 14.17 13.25 -40.35
CA LYS A 21 13.09 12.59 -39.61
C LYS A 21 13.38 12.65 -38.11
N GLY A 22 12.40 13.11 -37.34
CA GLY A 22 12.45 13.08 -35.87
C GLY A 22 12.65 11.63 -35.39
N LYS A 23 13.37 11.46 -34.29
CA LYS A 23 13.49 10.16 -33.65
C LYS A 23 12.17 9.90 -32.89
N GLU A 24 11.50 8.79 -33.19
CA GLU A 24 10.41 8.32 -32.34
C GLU A 24 10.97 8.01 -30.95
N LEU A 25 10.23 8.44 -29.93
CA LEU A 25 10.57 8.08 -28.56
C LEU A 25 10.47 6.56 -28.39
N ALA A 26 11.47 5.96 -27.76
CA ALA A 26 11.44 4.56 -27.41
C ALA A 26 10.20 4.28 -26.52
N ARG A 27 9.60 3.11 -26.69
CA ARG A 27 8.51 2.69 -25.82
C ARG A 27 8.99 2.59 -24.38
N LEU A 28 8.16 3.05 -23.46
CA LEU A 28 8.43 2.90 -22.03
C LEU A 28 8.48 1.42 -21.65
N ASN A 29 9.53 1.04 -20.96
CA ASN A 29 9.65 -0.28 -20.35
C ASN A 29 9.08 -0.23 -18.93
N GLY A 30 8.48 -1.34 -18.47
CA GLY A 30 8.00 -1.41 -17.09
C GLY A 30 6.86 -2.37 -16.85
N ARG A 31 6.15 -2.16 -15.74
CA ARG A 31 5.05 -3.03 -15.30
C ARG A 31 3.83 -2.19 -14.90
N GLY A 32 2.65 -2.82 -14.93
CA GLY A 32 1.41 -2.23 -14.44
C GLY A 32 0.68 -1.34 -15.44
N PHE A 33 1.12 -1.28 -16.69
CA PHE A 33 0.46 -0.54 -17.76
C PHE A 33 0.38 -1.34 -19.06
N ILE A 34 -0.48 -0.92 -19.95
CA ILE A 34 -0.59 -1.40 -21.34
C ILE A 34 -0.40 -0.22 -22.28
N TYR A 35 0.15 -0.48 -23.45
CA TYR A 35 0.28 0.50 -24.51
C TYR A 35 -0.79 0.25 -25.58
N ASP A 36 -1.60 1.26 -25.84
CA ASP A 36 -2.56 1.27 -26.94
C ASP A 36 -1.87 1.74 -28.22
N ASN A 37 -1.75 0.84 -29.19
CA ASN A 37 -1.06 1.12 -30.46
C ASN A 37 -1.85 2.08 -31.38
N GLU A 38 -3.19 2.11 -31.24
CA GLU A 38 -4.05 2.96 -32.09
C GLU A 38 -4.00 4.41 -31.59
N LYS A 39 -4.18 4.59 -30.29
CA LYS A 39 -4.19 5.90 -29.64
C LYS A 39 -2.80 6.42 -29.30
N LYS A 40 -1.78 5.55 -29.34
CA LYS A 40 -0.40 5.83 -28.91
C LYS A 40 -0.29 6.33 -27.47
N GLU A 41 -1.10 5.75 -26.60
CA GLU A 41 -1.24 6.12 -25.19
C GLU A 41 -0.95 4.94 -24.26
N TYR A 42 -0.53 5.23 -23.03
CA TYR A 42 -0.32 4.26 -21.98
C TYR A 42 -1.48 4.32 -20.98
N TYR A 43 -2.04 3.18 -20.64
CA TYR A 43 -3.11 3.04 -19.66
C TYR A 43 -2.64 2.20 -18.49
N ALA A 44 -2.94 2.65 -17.27
CA ALA A 44 -2.72 1.86 -16.07
C ALA A 44 -3.62 0.62 -16.06
N LYS A 45 -3.08 -0.55 -15.69
CA LYS A 45 -3.86 -1.79 -15.53
C LYS A 45 -4.68 -1.80 -14.24
N TYR A 46 -4.23 -1.07 -13.24
CA TYR A 46 -4.83 -0.97 -11.91
C TYR A 46 -4.41 0.35 -11.26
N ASP A 47 -5.15 0.75 -10.25
CA ASP A 47 -4.82 1.92 -9.44
C ASP A 47 -3.55 1.65 -8.63
N GLY A 48 -2.65 2.63 -8.51
CA GLY A 48 -1.42 2.46 -7.77
C GLY A 48 -0.50 3.67 -7.84
N LYS A 49 0.64 3.55 -7.15
CA LYS A 49 1.69 4.56 -7.17
C LYS A 49 2.52 4.42 -8.43
N ILE A 50 2.67 5.51 -9.16
CA ILE A 50 3.54 5.56 -10.34
C ILE A 50 4.97 5.88 -9.89
N THR A 51 5.91 5.00 -10.23
CA THR A 51 7.34 5.19 -10.00
C THR A 51 8.08 5.13 -11.33
N TYR A 52 8.95 6.11 -11.59
CA TYR A 52 9.82 6.13 -12.76
C TYR A 52 11.27 6.19 -12.32
N ARG A 53 12.03 5.13 -12.59
CA ARG A 53 13.46 5.01 -12.29
C ARG A 53 14.15 4.22 -13.38
N ASP A 54 15.38 4.61 -13.73
CA ASP A 54 16.23 3.90 -14.69
C ASP A 54 15.52 3.59 -16.01
N ASP A 55 14.82 4.57 -16.57
CA ASP A 55 14.01 4.47 -17.80
C ASP A 55 12.90 3.39 -17.73
N ARG A 56 12.46 3.03 -16.52
CA ARG A 56 11.36 2.09 -16.29
C ARG A 56 10.22 2.76 -15.55
N LEU A 57 9.03 2.61 -16.11
CA LEU A 57 7.78 3.01 -15.47
C LEU A 57 7.19 1.81 -14.73
N GLN A 58 6.86 1.99 -13.45
CA GLN A 58 6.19 0.96 -12.66
C GLN A 58 4.94 1.55 -12.01
N ILE A 59 3.86 0.79 -12.00
CA ILE A 59 2.67 1.08 -11.21
C ILE A 59 2.61 0.02 -10.12
N GLU A 60 2.75 0.46 -8.88
CA GLU A 60 2.77 -0.39 -7.70
C GLU A 60 1.39 -0.33 -7.04
N SER A 61 0.75 -1.50 -6.91
CA SER A 61 -0.55 -1.63 -6.24
C SER A 61 -0.42 -1.81 -4.73
N GLU A 62 0.79 -1.99 -4.22
CA GLU A 62 1.12 -2.17 -2.81
C GLU A 62 2.20 -1.17 -2.39
N LEU A 63 2.05 -0.59 -1.21
CA LEU A 63 3.08 0.23 -0.57
C LEU A 63 3.91 -0.63 0.37
N ILE A 64 5.15 -0.92 0.01
CA ILE A 64 6.08 -1.64 0.87
C ILE A 64 6.95 -0.64 1.62
N ILE A 65 6.97 -0.74 2.95
CA ILE A 65 7.82 0.04 3.85
C ILE A 65 8.83 -0.92 4.46
N GLU A 66 10.11 -0.80 4.05
CA GLU A 66 11.17 -1.74 4.45
C GLU A 66 11.60 -1.61 5.92
N GLY A 67 11.36 -0.49 6.54
CA GLY A 67 11.72 -0.20 7.94
C GLY A 67 10.51 0.07 8.83
N ASP A 68 10.78 0.70 9.97
CA ASP A 68 9.76 1.04 10.94
C ASP A 68 8.94 2.26 10.52
N VAL A 69 7.65 2.24 10.85
CA VAL A 69 6.79 3.43 10.83
C VAL A 69 6.81 4.05 12.21
N SER A 70 7.31 5.28 12.30
CA SER A 70 7.54 5.98 13.56
C SER A 70 7.20 7.47 13.44
N PHE A 71 7.37 8.21 14.51
CA PHE A 71 7.19 9.66 14.48
C PHE A 71 8.07 10.36 13.42
N THR A 72 9.25 9.81 13.10
CA THR A 72 10.13 10.36 12.05
C THR A 72 9.66 10.07 10.64
N THR A 73 9.01 8.94 10.40
CA THR A 73 8.35 8.63 9.12
C THR A 73 7.02 9.36 8.96
N GLY A 74 6.37 9.69 10.08
CA GLY A 74 5.03 10.27 10.12
C GLY A 74 3.92 9.27 9.84
N ASP A 75 2.71 9.77 9.73
CA ASP A 75 1.52 8.99 9.38
C ASP A 75 1.61 8.49 7.93
N VAL A 76 1.12 7.28 7.69
CA VAL A 76 1.11 6.63 6.39
C VAL A 76 -0.33 6.47 5.90
N THR A 77 -0.63 6.99 4.73
CA THR A 77 -1.92 6.75 4.06
C THR A 77 -1.67 6.31 2.63
N PHE A 78 -2.32 5.24 2.22
CA PHE A 78 -2.22 4.70 0.87
C PHE A 78 -3.54 4.14 0.39
N GLN A 79 -3.78 4.17 -0.92
CA GLN A 79 -5.08 3.74 -1.48
C GLN A 79 -5.30 2.23 -1.43
N ASN A 80 -4.25 1.42 -1.64
CA ASN A 80 -4.34 -0.03 -1.69
C ASN A 80 -3.59 -0.68 -0.52
N ASP A 81 -3.04 -1.87 -0.72
CA ASP A 81 -2.40 -2.64 0.33
C ASP A 81 -1.13 -1.96 0.87
N ILE A 82 -0.93 -2.01 2.18
CA ILE A 82 0.26 -1.52 2.86
C ILE A 82 0.95 -2.71 3.53
N HIS A 83 2.23 -2.89 3.26
CA HIS A 83 3.06 -3.89 3.92
C HIS A 83 4.24 -3.21 4.63
N VAL A 84 4.20 -3.20 5.95
CA VAL A 84 5.28 -2.73 6.81
C VAL A 84 6.13 -3.92 7.22
N ARG A 85 7.38 -3.99 6.73
CA ARG A 85 8.32 -5.06 7.10
C ARG A 85 8.94 -4.88 8.46
N GLY A 86 9.02 -3.65 8.93
CA GLY A 86 9.44 -3.28 10.28
C GLY A 86 8.28 -3.24 11.28
N ASN A 87 8.46 -2.43 12.31
CA ASN A 87 7.51 -2.20 13.38
C ASN A 87 6.64 -0.98 13.09
N VAL A 88 5.51 -0.88 13.78
CA VAL A 88 4.71 0.34 13.84
C VAL A 88 4.76 0.87 15.26
N LEU A 89 5.42 2.00 15.45
CA LEU A 89 5.71 2.53 16.77
C LEU A 89 4.60 3.47 17.27
N THR A 90 4.70 3.83 18.53
CA THR A 90 3.70 4.66 19.23
C THR A 90 3.40 5.98 18.53
N GLY A 91 2.12 6.33 18.46
CA GLY A 91 1.62 7.65 18.10
C GLY A 91 1.42 7.89 16.60
N VAL A 92 1.69 6.90 15.75
CA VAL A 92 1.49 7.02 14.31
C VAL A 92 0.16 6.40 13.85
N LYS A 93 -0.28 6.81 12.65
CA LYS A 93 -1.44 6.24 11.96
C LYS A 93 -1.01 5.59 10.66
N VAL A 94 -1.57 4.40 10.40
CA VAL A 94 -1.40 3.70 9.12
C VAL A 94 -2.79 3.43 8.55
N ILE A 95 -3.09 3.99 7.38
CA ILE A 95 -4.42 3.93 6.78
C ILE A 95 -4.33 3.38 5.36
N SER A 96 -5.00 2.25 5.11
CA SER A 96 -5.25 1.70 3.78
C SER A 96 -6.70 1.97 3.39
N GLU A 97 -6.92 2.83 2.39
CA GLU A 97 -8.28 3.28 2.03
C GLU A 97 -9.11 2.21 1.32
N ARG A 98 -8.49 1.28 0.61
CA ARG A 98 -9.17 0.24 -0.20
C ARG A 98 -8.60 -1.16 -0.02
N GLY A 99 -7.45 -1.29 0.62
CA GLY A 99 -6.69 -2.54 0.76
C GLY A 99 -6.59 -3.01 2.19
N SER A 100 -5.62 -3.88 2.39
CA SER A 100 -5.23 -4.49 3.67
C SER A 100 -3.97 -3.84 4.23
N ILE A 101 -3.73 -4.05 5.52
CA ILE A 101 -2.48 -3.68 6.18
C ILE A 101 -1.83 -4.95 6.72
N ILE A 102 -0.56 -5.16 6.35
CA ILE A 102 0.27 -6.25 6.86
C ILE A 102 1.45 -5.64 7.60
N VAL A 103 1.70 -6.08 8.82
CA VAL A 103 2.86 -5.68 9.61
C VAL A 103 3.64 -6.93 10.02
N ASP A 104 4.91 -7.02 9.58
CA ASP A 104 5.78 -8.16 9.91
C ASP A 104 6.36 -8.04 11.31
N GLY A 105 6.64 -6.83 11.77
CA GLY A 105 7.11 -6.53 13.11
C GLY A 105 5.98 -6.51 14.17
N TYR A 106 6.25 -5.86 15.28
CA TYR A 106 5.24 -5.62 16.30
C TYR A 106 4.63 -4.23 16.15
N VAL A 107 3.45 -4.04 16.74
CA VAL A 107 2.74 -2.77 16.77
C VAL A 107 2.63 -2.29 18.21
N GLU A 108 3.01 -1.05 18.45
CA GLU A 108 2.79 -0.36 19.71
C GLU A 108 1.50 0.48 19.66
N SER A 109 1.34 1.40 20.58
CA SER A 109 0.19 2.32 20.71
C SER A 109 -0.03 3.18 19.46
N ALA A 110 -0.49 2.56 18.38
CA ALA A 110 -0.73 3.17 17.06
C ALA A 110 -2.19 3.00 16.62
N VAL A 111 -2.56 3.68 15.56
CA VAL A 111 -3.89 3.57 14.93
C VAL A 111 -3.73 2.97 13.55
N LEU A 112 -4.30 1.78 13.32
CA LEU A 112 -4.32 1.14 12.01
C LEU A 112 -5.77 1.04 11.51
N LYS A 113 -5.99 1.49 10.27
CA LYS A 113 -7.30 1.40 9.61
C LYS A 113 -7.15 0.80 8.21
N ALA A 114 -7.88 -0.28 7.93
CA ALA A 114 -7.89 -0.93 6.64
C ALA A 114 -9.32 -1.12 6.13
N LYS A 115 -9.53 -0.93 4.84
CA LYS A 115 -10.83 -1.25 4.22
C LYS A 115 -11.08 -2.74 4.11
N LYS A 116 -10.01 -3.54 4.06
CA LYS A 116 -10.05 -5.01 4.08
C LYS A 116 -9.49 -5.53 5.40
N ASP A 117 -8.45 -6.33 5.37
CA ASP A 117 -7.93 -7.04 6.52
C ASP A 117 -6.74 -6.31 7.17
N ILE A 118 -6.56 -6.54 8.47
CA ILE A 118 -5.35 -6.17 9.21
C ILE A 118 -4.67 -7.45 9.69
N VAL A 119 -3.42 -7.65 9.30
CA VAL A 119 -2.60 -8.81 9.68
C VAL A 119 -1.35 -8.34 10.41
N LEU A 120 -1.27 -8.61 11.69
CA LEU A 120 -0.10 -8.31 12.55
C LEU A 120 0.62 -9.62 12.85
N LYS A 121 1.72 -9.92 12.15
CA LYS A 121 2.43 -11.21 12.31
C LYS A 121 2.92 -11.45 13.74
N ASN A 122 3.21 -10.41 14.49
CA ASN A 122 3.59 -10.52 15.90
C ASN A 122 2.48 -10.11 16.86
N GLY A 123 1.71 -9.07 16.58
CA GLY A 123 0.62 -8.61 17.43
C GLY A 123 0.77 -7.15 17.83
N MET A 124 0.00 -6.71 18.82
CA MET A 124 -0.03 -5.32 19.24
C MET A 124 -0.11 -5.16 20.76
N GLN A 125 0.72 -4.23 21.28
CA GLN A 125 0.64 -3.71 22.64
C GLN A 125 0.14 -2.26 22.60
N GLY A 126 -1.13 -2.07 22.88
CA GLY A 126 -1.80 -0.78 22.67
C GLY A 126 -1.67 0.22 23.82
N ASN A 127 -1.33 -0.24 25.04
CA ASN A 127 -1.25 0.59 26.25
C ASN A 127 -2.48 1.51 26.45
N GLY A 128 -3.67 1.02 26.09
CA GLY A 128 -4.94 1.74 26.17
C GLY A 128 -5.15 2.83 25.10
N LYS A 129 -4.21 3.00 24.15
CA LYS A 129 -4.30 3.95 23.04
C LYS A 129 -4.26 3.28 21.67
N GLY A 130 -4.00 1.98 21.64
CA GLY A 130 -3.97 1.19 20.41
C GLY A 130 -5.38 1.06 19.81
N TYR A 131 -5.51 1.26 18.50
CA TYR A 131 -6.77 1.16 17.80
C TYR A 131 -6.61 0.45 16.45
N LEU A 132 -7.40 -0.60 16.25
CA LEU A 132 -7.46 -1.32 14.97
C LEU A 132 -8.88 -1.26 14.41
N GLU A 133 -9.02 -0.92 13.14
CA GLU A 133 -10.31 -0.88 12.45
C GLU A 133 -10.16 -1.55 11.07
N ALA A 134 -10.84 -2.70 10.90
CA ALA A 134 -10.81 -3.46 9.65
C ALA A 134 -12.21 -3.62 9.06
N GLY A 135 -12.35 -3.38 7.77
CA GLY A 135 -13.56 -3.74 7.02
C GLY A 135 -13.67 -5.24 6.72
N GLY A 136 -12.68 -6.03 7.07
CA GLY A 136 -12.61 -7.49 7.00
C GLY A 136 -12.22 -8.08 8.35
N ASN A 137 -11.16 -8.89 8.35
CA ASN A 137 -10.66 -9.58 9.54
C ASN A 137 -9.51 -8.81 10.20
N VAL A 138 -9.35 -9.04 11.52
CA VAL A 138 -8.14 -8.65 12.25
C VAL A 138 -7.45 -9.92 12.74
N THR A 139 -6.19 -10.10 12.37
CA THR A 139 -5.40 -11.27 12.77
C THR A 139 -4.09 -10.84 13.42
N GLY A 140 -3.74 -11.44 14.57
CA GLY A 140 -2.46 -11.19 15.24
C GLY A 140 -2.08 -12.31 16.19
N LYS A 141 -0.82 -12.35 16.66
CA LYS A 141 -0.44 -13.32 17.70
C LYS A 141 -1.02 -12.95 19.05
N PHE A 142 -0.97 -11.66 19.41
CA PHE A 142 -1.56 -11.18 20.65
C PHE A 142 -2.09 -9.76 20.48
N PHE A 143 -3.06 -9.44 21.31
CA PHE A 143 -3.61 -8.09 21.49
C PHE A 143 -3.66 -7.79 22.99
N GLU A 144 -2.97 -6.72 23.39
CA GLU A 144 -2.92 -6.29 24.79
C GLU A 144 -3.28 -4.81 24.88
N GLN A 145 -4.30 -4.50 25.67
CA GLN A 145 -4.81 -3.13 25.89
C GLN A 145 -5.09 -2.38 24.58
N VAL A 146 -5.78 -3.04 23.64
CA VAL A 146 -6.13 -2.54 22.31
C VAL A 146 -7.63 -2.45 22.15
N GLN A 147 -8.09 -1.44 21.46
CA GLN A 147 -9.46 -1.37 20.95
C GLN A 147 -9.48 -1.89 19.51
N ILE A 148 -10.33 -2.90 19.23
CA ILE A 148 -10.42 -3.56 17.94
C ILE A 148 -11.83 -3.49 17.40
N LYS A 149 -11.99 -3.02 16.15
CA LYS A 149 -13.23 -3.10 15.39
C LYS A 149 -12.99 -3.87 14.10
N ALA A 150 -13.70 -4.98 13.92
CA ALA A 150 -13.64 -5.79 12.71
C ALA A 150 -15.06 -6.02 12.18
N VAL A 151 -15.24 -5.97 10.85
CA VAL A 151 -16.54 -6.32 10.26
C VAL A 151 -16.77 -7.83 10.29
N ASN A 152 -15.70 -8.63 10.17
CA ASN A 152 -15.77 -10.09 10.25
C ASN A 152 -15.12 -10.59 11.56
N ASP A 153 -14.10 -11.43 11.47
CA ASP A 153 -13.51 -12.13 12.59
C ASP A 153 -12.30 -11.40 13.20
N VAL A 154 -12.08 -11.66 14.49
CA VAL A 154 -10.83 -11.35 15.19
C VAL A 154 -10.13 -12.64 15.57
N ASN A 155 -8.94 -12.87 15.02
CA ASN A 155 -8.13 -14.07 15.24
C ASN A 155 -6.87 -13.75 16.03
N ALA A 156 -6.64 -14.43 17.15
CA ALA A 156 -5.44 -14.24 17.98
C ALA A 156 -5.02 -15.53 18.68
N ASN A 157 -3.80 -15.56 19.23
CA ASN A 157 -3.38 -16.60 20.16
C ASN A 157 -3.58 -16.14 21.61
N ALA A 158 -3.54 -14.83 21.87
CA ALA A 158 -3.80 -14.27 23.19
C ALA A 158 -4.48 -12.89 23.07
N ILE A 159 -5.45 -12.64 23.94
CA ILE A 159 -6.13 -11.36 24.07
C ILE A 159 -6.14 -10.97 25.54
N MET A 160 -5.63 -9.78 25.85
CA MET A 160 -5.49 -9.31 27.23
C MET A 160 -5.99 -7.87 27.35
N ASN A 161 -6.93 -7.64 28.28
CA ASN A 161 -7.45 -6.31 28.63
C ASN A 161 -7.81 -5.46 27.41
N SER A 162 -8.44 -6.05 26.41
CA SER A 162 -8.74 -5.41 25.13
C SER A 162 -10.24 -5.35 24.87
N ASP A 163 -10.69 -4.25 24.26
CA ASP A 163 -12.08 -4.07 23.83
C ASP A 163 -12.24 -4.54 22.39
N ILE A 164 -13.09 -5.53 22.13
CA ILE A 164 -13.28 -6.10 20.81
C ILE A 164 -14.74 -6.00 20.38
N GLU A 165 -14.95 -5.38 19.24
CA GLU A 165 -16.21 -5.34 18.53
C GLU A 165 -16.02 -6.00 17.16
N CYS A 166 -16.66 -7.13 16.92
CA CYS A 166 -16.60 -7.83 15.63
C CYS A 166 -17.99 -8.25 15.16
N GLY A 167 -18.15 -8.37 13.85
CA GLY A 167 -19.43 -8.77 13.25
C GLY A 167 -19.66 -10.27 13.24
N GLN A 168 -18.63 -11.08 13.44
CA GLN A 168 -18.70 -12.54 13.45
C GLN A 168 -18.03 -13.09 14.71
N ASP A 169 -16.92 -13.81 14.60
CA ASP A 169 -16.33 -14.55 15.69
C ASP A 169 -15.04 -13.95 16.25
N VAL A 170 -14.82 -14.10 17.56
CA VAL A 170 -13.51 -13.92 18.19
C VAL A 170 -12.90 -15.30 18.39
N ILE A 171 -11.88 -15.60 17.59
CA ILE A 171 -11.23 -16.92 17.57
C ILE A 171 -9.88 -16.82 18.25
N VAL A 172 -9.75 -17.43 19.42
CA VAL A 172 -8.48 -17.53 20.14
C VAL A 172 -7.97 -18.97 20.01
N SER A 173 -6.89 -19.12 19.24
CA SER A 173 -6.31 -20.41 18.88
C SER A 173 -4.83 -20.48 19.22
N GLY A 174 -4.31 -21.71 19.42
CA GLY A 174 -2.88 -21.96 19.71
C GLY A 174 -2.71 -22.84 20.95
N LYS A 175 -1.47 -23.28 21.16
CA LYS A 175 -1.15 -24.23 22.26
C LYS A 175 -1.55 -23.70 23.65
N TYR A 176 -1.68 -22.37 23.79
CA TYR A 176 -2.07 -21.68 25.01
C TYR A 176 -2.99 -20.50 24.70
N GLY A 177 -4.12 -20.77 24.01
CA GLY A 177 -5.11 -19.73 23.76
C GLY A 177 -5.58 -19.10 25.06
N ILE A 178 -5.34 -17.79 25.26
CA ILE A 178 -5.63 -17.08 26.50
C ILE A 178 -6.47 -15.84 26.20
N ILE A 179 -7.58 -15.71 26.95
CA ILE A 179 -8.34 -14.45 27.03
C ILE A 179 -8.31 -14.01 28.49
N ILE A 180 -7.79 -12.82 28.73
CA ILE A 180 -7.78 -12.16 30.05
C ILE A 180 -8.50 -10.82 29.90
N GLY A 181 -9.57 -10.64 30.65
CA GLY A 181 -10.33 -9.40 30.74
C GLY A 181 -10.56 -9.03 32.18
N GLY A 182 -10.72 -7.75 32.47
CA GLY A 182 -11.12 -7.23 33.76
C GLY A 182 -12.50 -6.54 33.67
#